data_52abbb289f9522524997059b19fba072
#
_entry.id   52abbb289f9522524997059b19fba072
#
_cell.length_a   1.000
_cell.length_b   1.000
_cell.length_c   1.000
_cell.angle_alpha   90.00
_cell.angle_beta   90.00
_cell.angle_gamma   90.00
#
_symmetry.space_group_name_H-M   'P 1'
#
loop_
_entity.id
_entity.type
_entity.pdbx_description
1 polymer ?
#
loop_
_entity_poly.entity_id
_entity_poly.type
_entity_poly.pdbx_seq_one_letter_code
_entity_poly.pdbx_strand_id
1 'polypeptide(L)'
;LTAALAAWAFCVQPAAAGTALVFDFEDGHVLYAEDLDAPWYPASLTKMMTAYLVFTAIREGRATKETKIFISPDAFKQPPTRLGLKVGKDITLDQALHALIMRSANDVAVAISQALGGDEASFVKEMNQTAARLGMAHTHFINPHGLPAEQQVTTARDMGILAQALLRDFPEEAPLYAQTQATIEKITIGTHNALLTGFPGGDGIKTGYTCASGYNLVASATRNGRRLIAVILGESSSNARTARAAALLENGFRTREWKSAFPIARVENYPSEVVGAGFEPDPLMVERFRACKAPPPPPPETVAANAAPAAADAKPDAKSVVKKVSATKSSGKKTVKKKKRRQPID
;
A
#
# COMPACT_ATOMS: atom_id res chain seq x y z
N LEU A 1 -37.05 39.48 28.70
CA LEU A 1 -36.55 38.09 28.56
C LEU A 1 -35.93 37.93 27.17
N THR A 2 -34.61 38.19 27.06
CA THR A 2 -33.80 38.00 25.85
C THR A 2 -33.08 36.64 25.94
N ALA A 3 -33.52 35.70 25.12
CA ALA A 3 -32.86 34.39 24.98
C ALA A 3 -31.63 34.53 24.10
N ALA A 4 -30.43 34.32 24.66
CA ALA A 4 -29.17 34.26 23.93
C ALA A 4 -29.05 32.86 23.29
N LEU A 5 -29.16 32.80 21.97
CA LEU A 5 -28.82 31.61 21.17
C LEU A 5 -27.29 31.49 21.12
N ALA A 6 -26.73 30.56 21.88
CA ALA A 6 -25.34 30.15 21.74
C ALA A 6 -25.20 29.28 20.47
N ALA A 7 -24.66 29.89 19.40
CA ALA A 7 -24.25 29.16 18.18
C ALA A 7 -22.99 28.36 18.47
N TRP A 8 -23.11 27.06 18.60
CA TRP A 8 -21.97 26.13 18.60
C TRP A 8 -21.42 26.06 17.17
N ALA A 9 -20.35 26.79 16.92
CA ALA A 9 -19.55 26.61 15.71
C ALA A 9 -18.82 25.27 15.84
N PHE A 10 -19.34 24.24 15.17
CA PHE A 10 -18.56 23.06 14.87
C PHE A 10 -17.42 23.48 13.95
N CYS A 11 -16.22 23.69 14.51
CA CYS A 11 -14.98 23.69 13.73
C CYS A 11 -14.84 22.29 13.13
N VAL A 12 -15.33 22.10 11.91
CA VAL A 12 -14.91 20.99 11.07
C VAL A 12 -13.44 21.27 10.74
N GLN A 13 -12.54 20.69 11.52
CA GLN A 13 -11.13 20.67 11.14
C GLN A 13 -11.07 19.93 9.80
N PRO A 14 -10.50 20.53 8.74
CA PRO A 14 -10.23 19.79 7.54
C PRO A 14 -9.38 18.58 7.94
N ALA A 15 -9.84 17.38 7.59
CA ALA A 15 -9.00 16.20 7.69
C ALA A 15 -7.70 16.56 6.97
N ALA A 16 -6.57 16.52 7.68
CA ALA A 16 -5.28 16.86 7.11
C ALA A 16 -5.13 16.07 5.80
N ALA A 17 -5.21 16.79 4.69
CA ALA A 17 -4.90 16.23 3.39
C ALA A 17 -3.47 15.72 3.50
N GLY A 18 -3.24 14.48 3.08
CA GLY A 18 -1.89 13.91 3.15
C GLY A 18 -0.93 14.66 2.22
N THR A 19 0.36 14.44 2.39
CA THR A 19 1.41 15.14 1.65
C THR A 19 1.43 14.73 0.17
N ALA A 20 1.86 15.62 -0.73
CA ALA A 20 1.96 15.32 -2.14
C ALA A 20 3.14 16.01 -2.83
N LEU A 21 3.75 15.30 -3.78
CA LEU A 21 4.84 15.79 -4.61
C LEU A 21 4.64 15.30 -6.06
N VAL A 22 4.85 16.18 -7.04
CA VAL A 22 5.02 15.78 -8.46
C VAL A 22 6.23 16.48 -9.02
N PHE A 23 7.06 15.74 -9.74
CA PHE A 23 8.27 16.28 -10.36
C PHE A 23 8.62 15.54 -11.65
N ASP A 24 9.44 16.17 -12.47
CA ASP A 24 9.99 15.60 -13.69
C ASP A 24 11.12 14.64 -13.35
N PHE A 25 11.08 13.42 -13.87
CA PHE A 25 12.08 12.38 -13.60
C PHE A 25 13.48 12.77 -14.07
N GLU A 26 13.60 13.42 -15.24
CA GLU A 26 14.89 13.65 -15.88
C GLU A 26 15.74 14.70 -15.16
N ASP A 27 15.10 15.81 -14.78
CA ASP A 27 15.81 16.96 -14.18
C ASP A 27 15.45 17.22 -12.72
N GLY A 28 14.52 16.44 -12.15
CA GLY A 28 14.06 16.60 -10.77
C GLY A 28 13.18 17.82 -10.52
N HIS A 29 12.78 18.55 -11.58
CA HIS A 29 11.99 19.78 -11.46
C HIS A 29 10.63 19.54 -10.80
N VAL A 30 10.39 20.21 -9.67
CA VAL A 30 9.14 20.12 -8.92
C VAL A 30 8.04 20.89 -9.61
N LEU A 31 6.96 20.18 -9.96
CA LEU A 31 5.76 20.71 -10.62
C LEU A 31 4.64 20.97 -9.61
N TYR A 32 4.59 20.22 -8.53
CA TYR A 32 3.66 20.36 -7.42
C TYR A 32 4.30 19.89 -6.12
N ALA A 33 4.09 20.63 -5.05
CA ALA A 33 4.52 20.26 -3.71
C ALA A 33 3.48 20.71 -2.68
N GLU A 34 3.18 19.84 -1.71
CA GLU A 34 2.29 20.09 -0.57
C GLU A 34 2.84 19.31 0.61
N ASP A 35 3.30 20.03 1.64
CA ASP A 35 3.87 19.49 2.87
C ASP A 35 4.91 18.37 2.62
N LEU A 36 5.78 18.58 1.63
CA LEU A 36 6.62 17.51 1.06
C LEU A 36 7.63 16.92 2.05
N ASP A 37 7.96 17.65 3.12
CA ASP A 37 8.86 17.22 4.20
C ASP A 37 8.12 16.86 5.50
N ALA A 38 6.80 16.89 5.52
CA ALA A 38 6.05 16.43 6.67
C ALA A 38 6.34 14.93 6.91
N PRO A 39 6.72 14.55 8.15
CA PRO A 39 6.96 13.15 8.50
C PRO A 39 5.73 12.30 8.26
N TRP A 40 5.91 11.10 7.71
CA TRP A 40 4.82 10.18 7.40
C TRP A 40 5.23 8.72 7.57
N TYR A 41 4.27 7.84 7.86
CA TYR A 41 4.52 6.39 7.84
C TYR A 41 4.56 5.87 6.41
N PRO A 42 5.68 5.24 5.97
CA PRO A 42 5.83 4.78 4.58
C PRO A 42 4.88 3.63 4.24
N ALA A 43 4.46 2.83 5.23
CA ALA A 43 3.79 1.56 4.97
C ALA A 43 4.59 0.73 3.94
N SER A 44 3.93 0.02 3.04
CA SER A 44 4.62 -0.82 2.04
C SER A 44 5.42 -0.06 0.96
N LEU A 45 5.49 1.27 0.99
CA LEU A 45 6.48 2.00 0.18
C LEU A 45 7.91 1.65 0.61
N THR A 46 8.13 1.25 1.87
CA THR A 46 9.37 0.67 2.40
C THR A 46 9.98 -0.38 1.48
N LYS A 47 9.15 -1.19 0.82
CA LYS A 47 9.60 -2.25 -0.09
C LYS A 47 10.29 -1.73 -1.35
N MET A 48 10.18 -0.44 -1.64
CA MET A 48 10.98 0.21 -2.68
C MET A 48 12.46 0.20 -2.30
N MET A 49 12.82 0.49 -1.04
CA MET A 49 14.19 0.38 -0.56
C MET A 49 14.65 -1.08 -0.53
N THR A 50 13.79 -2.02 -0.14
CA THR A 50 14.11 -3.45 -0.22
C THR A 50 14.44 -3.87 -1.66
N ALA A 51 13.66 -3.44 -2.65
CA ALA A 51 13.95 -3.69 -4.06
C ALA A 51 15.26 -3.02 -4.52
N TYR A 52 15.52 -1.78 -4.09
CA TYR A 52 16.76 -1.07 -4.40
C TYR A 52 17.99 -1.85 -3.94
N LEU A 53 17.95 -2.40 -2.72
CA LEU A 53 19.05 -3.24 -2.20
C LEU A 53 19.19 -4.56 -2.94
N VAL A 54 18.09 -5.17 -3.40
CA VAL A 54 18.13 -6.37 -4.24
C VAL A 54 18.84 -6.06 -5.57
N PHE A 55 18.46 -4.98 -6.25
CA PHE A 55 19.10 -4.58 -7.51
C PHE A 55 20.55 -4.21 -7.31
N THR A 56 20.88 -3.54 -6.21
CA THR A 56 22.26 -3.24 -5.83
C THR A 56 23.07 -4.53 -5.65
N ALA A 57 22.54 -5.51 -4.93
CA ALA A 57 23.20 -6.81 -4.72
C ALA A 57 23.42 -7.58 -6.03
N ILE A 58 22.46 -7.52 -6.95
CA ILE A 58 22.58 -8.13 -8.29
C ILE A 58 23.68 -7.41 -9.10
N ARG A 59 23.67 -6.10 -9.14
CA ARG A 59 24.68 -5.30 -9.87
C ARG A 59 26.10 -5.49 -9.33
N GLU A 60 26.24 -5.67 -8.02
CA GLU A 60 27.51 -5.94 -7.35
C GLU A 60 27.96 -7.41 -7.45
N GLY A 61 27.18 -8.29 -8.06
CA GLY A 61 27.48 -9.72 -8.20
C GLY A 61 27.33 -10.52 -6.89
N ARG A 62 26.73 -9.93 -5.84
CA ARG A 62 26.43 -10.63 -4.57
C ARG A 62 25.25 -11.60 -4.69
N ALA A 63 24.41 -11.41 -5.70
CA ALA A 63 23.27 -12.25 -6.03
C ALA A 63 22.99 -12.22 -7.53
N THR A 64 22.12 -13.13 -7.99
CA THR A 64 21.57 -13.13 -9.36
C THR A 64 20.03 -13.24 -9.28
N LYS A 65 19.34 -13.03 -10.38
CA LYS A 65 17.86 -13.23 -10.45
C LYS A 65 17.45 -14.67 -10.12
N GLU A 66 18.33 -15.63 -10.37
CA GLU A 66 18.14 -17.06 -10.09
C GLU A 66 18.49 -17.45 -8.65
N THR A 67 19.14 -16.57 -7.88
CA THR A 67 19.45 -16.82 -6.47
C THR A 67 18.21 -17.25 -5.72
N LYS A 68 18.30 -18.37 -5.00
CA LYS A 68 17.19 -18.93 -4.22
C LYS A 68 17.11 -18.25 -2.85
N ILE A 69 15.90 -17.82 -2.49
CA ILE A 69 15.58 -17.36 -1.15
C ILE A 69 14.56 -18.31 -0.51
N PHE A 70 14.67 -18.52 0.78
CA PHE A 70 13.85 -19.50 1.52
C PHE A 70 12.89 -18.80 2.46
N ILE A 71 11.66 -19.33 2.55
CA ILE A 71 10.68 -18.86 3.52
C ILE A 71 11.03 -19.46 4.90
N SER A 72 11.58 -18.62 5.77
CA SER A 72 11.88 -18.97 7.16
C SER A 72 10.59 -19.03 8.02
N PRO A 73 10.67 -19.62 9.24
CA PRO A 73 9.56 -19.52 10.20
C PRO A 73 9.13 -18.07 10.51
N ASP A 74 10.06 -17.13 10.56
CA ASP A 74 9.76 -15.73 10.86
C ASP A 74 9.14 -15.02 9.65
N ALA A 75 9.62 -15.28 8.44
CA ALA A 75 8.97 -14.85 7.21
C ALA A 75 7.53 -15.38 7.12
N PHE A 76 7.31 -16.66 7.40
CA PHE A 76 5.99 -17.29 7.35
C PHE A 76 4.98 -16.67 8.33
N LYS A 77 5.43 -16.21 9.51
CA LYS A 77 4.58 -15.60 10.55
C LYS A 77 4.12 -14.17 10.21
N GLN A 78 4.69 -13.55 9.17
CA GLN A 78 4.35 -12.18 8.85
C GLN A 78 2.84 -12.01 8.56
N PRO A 79 2.22 -10.92 9.03
CA PRO A 79 0.82 -10.64 8.72
C PRO A 79 0.62 -10.30 7.23
N PRO A 80 -0.58 -10.41 6.69
CA PRO A 80 -0.89 -10.04 5.31
C PRO A 80 -0.51 -8.57 4.97
N THR A 81 -0.16 -8.27 3.72
CA THR A 81 -0.23 -9.15 2.54
C THR A 81 0.97 -10.09 2.45
N ARG A 82 0.75 -11.29 1.92
CA ARG A 82 1.77 -12.35 1.81
C ARG A 82 1.66 -13.06 0.48
N LEU A 83 2.75 -13.67 0.05
CA LEU A 83 2.72 -14.70 -1.00
C LEU A 83 2.12 -16.00 -0.43
N GLY A 84 2.40 -16.31 0.83
CA GLY A 84 1.78 -17.42 1.57
C GLY A 84 2.42 -18.78 1.30
N LEU A 85 3.68 -18.81 0.91
CA LEU A 85 4.44 -20.05 0.76
C LEU A 85 4.76 -20.68 2.12
N LYS A 86 4.88 -22.03 2.13
CA LYS A 86 5.21 -22.78 3.35
C LYS A 86 6.66 -22.56 3.77
N VAL A 87 6.94 -22.75 5.08
CA VAL A 87 8.30 -22.75 5.61
C VAL A 87 9.17 -23.77 4.87
N GLY A 88 10.39 -23.37 4.54
CA GLY A 88 11.36 -24.17 3.79
C GLY A 88 11.15 -24.15 2.27
N LYS A 89 10.03 -23.61 1.77
CA LYS A 89 9.85 -23.41 0.34
C LYS A 89 10.77 -22.29 -0.16
N ASP A 90 11.37 -22.48 -1.31
CA ASP A 90 12.22 -21.50 -1.98
C ASP A 90 11.52 -20.91 -3.20
N ILE A 91 11.92 -19.71 -3.56
CA ILE A 91 11.64 -19.01 -4.82
C ILE A 91 12.89 -18.31 -5.32
N THR A 92 12.94 -18.00 -6.59
CA THR A 92 14.05 -17.17 -7.13
C THR A 92 13.92 -15.72 -6.67
N LEU A 93 15.04 -15.00 -6.66
CA LEU A 93 15.04 -13.58 -6.33
C LEU A 93 14.19 -12.76 -7.32
N ASP A 94 14.16 -13.17 -8.60
CA ASP A 94 13.25 -12.59 -9.60
C ASP A 94 11.77 -12.78 -9.23
N GLN A 95 11.37 -13.99 -8.87
CA GLN A 95 10.00 -14.26 -8.38
C GLN A 95 9.69 -13.47 -7.10
N ALA A 96 10.66 -13.31 -6.23
CA ALA A 96 10.54 -12.53 -5.00
C ALA A 96 10.31 -11.04 -5.27
N LEU A 97 11.01 -10.46 -6.26
CA LEU A 97 10.79 -9.07 -6.69
C LEU A 97 9.36 -8.84 -7.21
N HIS A 98 8.84 -9.78 -8.01
CA HIS A 98 7.43 -9.72 -8.46
C HIS A 98 6.46 -9.76 -7.27
N ALA A 99 6.65 -10.68 -6.32
CA ALA A 99 5.84 -10.75 -5.11
C ALA A 99 5.96 -9.49 -4.23
N LEU A 100 7.16 -8.94 -4.10
CA LEU A 100 7.47 -7.74 -3.32
C LEU A 100 6.76 -6.51 -3.86
N ILE A 101 6.85 -6.28 -5.17
CA ILE A 101 6.32 -5.07 -5.81
C ILE A 101 4.81 -5.18 -6.06
N MET A 102 4.35 -6.25 -6.70
CA MET A 102 2.97 -6.39 -7.16
C MET A 102 2.02 -6.78 -6.02
N ARG A 103 2.35 -7.87 -5.28
CA ARG A 103 1.54 -8.39 -4.17
C ARG A 103 1.82 -7.65 -2.85
N SER A 104 2.95 -6.92 -2.77
CA SER A 104 3.40 -6.29 -1.54
C SER A 104 3.67 -7.29 -0.39
N ALA A 105 4.22 -8.46 -0.72
CA ALA A 105 4.37 -9.60 0.15
C ALA A 105 5.35 -9.33 1.32
N ASN A 106 4.85 -9.35 2.57
CA ASN A 106 5.64 -9.11 3.77
C ASN A 106 6.58 -10.29 4.10
N ASP A 107 6.07 -11.51 3.93
CA ASP A 107 6.85 -12.75 4.09
C ASP A 107 8.07 -12.78 3.15
N VAL A 108 7.87 -12.34 1.92
CA VAL A 108 8.95 -12.28 0.92
C VAL A 108 9.96 -11.18 1.25
N ALA A 109 9.52 -10.03 1.78
CA ALA A 109 10.44 -8.98 2.21
C ALA A 109 11.39 -9.45 3.33
N VAL A 110 10.86 -10.20 4.31
CA VAL A 110 11.68 -10.83 5.36
C VAL A 110 12.61 -11.90 4.78
N ALA A 111 12.12 -12.75 3.88
CA ALA A 111 12.97 -13.76 3.23
C ALA A 111 14.12 -13.13 2.43
N ILE A 112 13.88 -12.02 1.72
CA ILE A 112 14.91 -11.24 1.02
C ILE A 112 15.93 -10.69 2.03
N SER A 113 15.47 -10.05 3.12
CA SER A 113 16.36 -9.45 4.11
C SER A 113 17.30 -10.47 4.75
N GLN A 114 16.79 -11.65 5.06
CA GLN A 114 17.59 -12.75 5.60
C GLN A 114 18.57 -13.31 4.59
N ALA A 115 18.18 -13.44 3.33
CA ALA A 115 19.05 -14.00 2.30
C ALA A 115 20.21 -13.06 1.91
N LEU A 116 19.96 -11.76 1.83
CA LEU A 116 20.95 -10.78 1.39
C LEU A 116 21.71 -10.11 2.54
N GLY A 117 21.05 -9.89 3.68
CA GLY A 117 21.64 -9.26 4.86
C GLY A 117 22.22 -10.24 5.87
N GLY A 118 21.92 -11.55 5.72
CA GLY A 118 22.18 -12.56 6.75
C GLY A 118 21.09 -12.59 7.84
N ASP A 119 20.65 -11.41 8.28
CA ASP A 119 19.52 -11.23 9.18
C ASP A 119 18.77 -9.92 8.86
N GLU A 120 17.61 -9.73 9.48
CA GLU A 120 16.76 -8.56 9.24
C GLU A 120 17.42 -7.27 9.76
N ALA A 121 18.09 -7.31 10.92
CA ALA A 121 18.71 -6.13 11.52
C ALA A 121 19.87 -5.60 10.67
N SER A 122 20.71 -6.48 10.16
CA SER A 122 21.81 -6.15 9.26
C SER A 122 21.30 -5.55 7.94
N PHE A 123 20.23 -6.11 7.39
CA PHE A 123 19.59 -5.60 6.18
C PHE A 123 18.97 -4.21 6.41
N VAL A 124 18.28 -3.99 7.53
CA VAL A 124 17.72 -2.68 7.91
C VAL A 124 18.81 -1.64 8.10
N LYS A 125 19.95 -2.03 8.68
CA LYS A 125 21.12 -1.14 8.75
C LYS A 125 21.58 -0.72 7.36
N GLU A 126 21.66 -1.65 6.39
CA GLU A 126 22.01 -1.34 4.99
C GLU A 126 20.94 -0.44 4.33
N MET A 127 19.63 -0.64 4.62
CA MET A 127 18.56 0.25 4.16
C MET A 127 18.79 1.69 4.63
N ASN A 128 19.09 1.91 5.91
CA ASN A 128 19.30 3.25 6.47
C ASN A 128 20.60 3.89 5.95
N GLN A 129 21.67 3.12 5.79
CA GLN A 129 22.89 3.60 5.16
C GLN A 129 22.64 4.03 3.71
N THR A 130 21.83 3.27 2.99
CA THR A 130 21.47 3.59 1.60
C THR A 130 20.56 4.82 1.53
N ALA A 131 19.60 4.96 2.44
CA ALA A 131 18.80 6.16 2.56
C ALA A 131 19.67 7.42 2.74
N ALA A 132 20.65 7.36 3.63
CA ALA A 132 21.59 8.45 3.85
C ALA A 132 22.43 8.74 2.58
N ARG A 133 22.93 7.72 1.87
CA ARG A 133 23.68 7.90 0.61
C ARG A 133 22.84 8.52 -0.50
N LEU A 134 21.55 8.22 -0.55
CA LEU A 134 20.63 8.78 -1.54
C LEU A 134 20.16 10.20 -1.18
N GLY A 135 20.48 10.72 0.03
CA GLY A 135 20.04 12.03 0.49
C GLY A 135 18.62 12.04 1.07
N MET A 136 18.08 10.88 1.48
CA MET A 136 16.80 10.74 2.16
C MET A 136 16.94 11.14 3.64
N ALA A 137 17.06 12.46 3.88
CA ALA A 137 17.47 13.03 5.17
C ALA A 137 16.42 12.83 6.29
N HIS A 138 15.17 12.55 5.94
CA HIS A 138 14.04 12.41 6.87
C HIS A 138 13.42 11.02 6.83
N THR A 139 14.19 10.00 6.42
CA THR A 139 13.72 8.62 6.37
C THR A 139 14.52 7.73 7.32
N HIS A 140 13.77 6.95 8.12
CA HIS A 140 14.32 5.91 8.98
C HIS A 140 13.51 4.62 8.85
N PHE A 141 14.18 3.53 8.49
CA PHE A 141 13.60 2.20 8.34
C PHE A 141 13.86 1.38 9.61
N ILE A 142 12.83 0.65 10.05
CA ILE A 142 12.88 -0.29 11.20
C ILE A 142 12.72 -1.74 10.74
N ASN A 143 12.09 -1.96 9.58
CA ASN A 143 11.88 -3.27 9.01
C ASN A 143 11.85 -3.21 7.47
N PRO A 144 12.01 -4.36 6.76
CA PRO A 144 12.10 -4.38 5.30
C PRO A 144 10.75 -4.34 4.58
N HIS A 145 9.63 -4.42 5.30
CA HIS A 145 8.30 -4.63 4.71
C HIS A 145 7.33 -3.46 4.89
N GLY A 146 7.57 -2.56 5.86
CA GLY A 146 6.70 -1.41 6.11
C GLY A 146 5.52 -1.69 7.04
N LEU A 147 5.54 -2.76 7.81
CA LEU A 147 4.59 -2.96 8.89
C LEU A 147 4.80 -1.91 9.98
N PRO A 148 3.75 -1.57 10.76
CA PRO A 148 3.79 -0.48 11.69
C PRO A 148 4.91 -0.59 12.73
N ALA A 149 5.78 0.41 12.78
CA ALA A 149 6.75 0.66 13.81
C ALA A 149 6.78 2.18 14.05
N GLU A 150 6.74 2.62 15.32
CA GLU A 150 6.56 4.02 15.68
C GLU A 150 7.64 4.94 15.08
N GLN A 151 8.88 4.45 15.05
CA GLN A 151 10.03 5.20 14.52
C GLN A 151 10.30 4.97 13.02
N GLN A 152 9.43 4.22 12.31
CA GLN A 152 9.58 4.03 10.88
C GLN A 152 8.91 5.18 10.13
N VAL A 153 9.69 6.16 9.72
CA VAL A 153 9.21 7.41 9.12
C VAL A 153 9.84 7.67 7.76
N THR A 154 9.20 8.49 6.96
CA THR A 154 9.66 9.01 5.67
C THR A 154 8.96 10.35 5.37
N THR A 155 9.25 10.93 4.21
CA THR A 155 8.57 12.11 3.66
C THR A 155 8.21 11.91 2.19
N ALA A 156 7.37 12.77 1.63
CA ALA A 156 7.09 12.72 0.20
C ALA A 156 8.34 13.03 -0.63
N ARG A 157 9.21 13.95 -0.16
CA ARG A 157 10.51 14.22 -0.78
C ARG A 157 11.36 12.96 -0.87
N ASP A 158 11.59 12.31 0.27
CA ASP A 158 12.49 11.16 0.36
C ASP A 158 11.99 9.98 -0.48
N MET A 159 10.68 9.74 -0.49
CA MET A 159 10.09 8.73 -1.38
C MET A 159 10.22 9.10 -2.85
N GLY A 160 10.18 10.38 -3.20
CA GLY A 160 10.47 10.88 -4.54
C GLY A 160 11.92 10.62 -4.94
N ILE A 161 12.87 10.94 -4.07
CA ILE A 161 14.31 10.67 -4.26
C ILE A 161 14.55 9.17 -4.49
N LEU A 162 13.96 8.30 -3.66
CA LEU A 162 14.09 6.86 -3.82
C LEU A 162 13.49 6.36 -5.14
N ALA A 163 12.33 6.91 -5.54
CA ALA A 163 11.70 6.56 -6.81
C ALA A 163 12.55 6.96 -8.02
N GLN A 164 13.12 8.15 -7.99
CA GLN A 164 14.03 8.62 -9.03
C GLN A 164 15.29 7.76 -9.09
N ALA A 165 15.88 7.43 -7.93
CA ALA A 165 17.05 6.56 -7.83
C ALA A 165 16.78 5.16 -8.41
N LEU A 166 15.62 4.54 -8.07
CA LEU A 166 15.25 3.23 -8.61
C LEU A 166 15.18 3.22 -10.14
N LEU A 167 14.59 4.23 -10.74
CA LEU A 167 14.40 4.30 -12.19
C LEU A 167 15.67 4.74 -12.93
N ARG A 168 16.53 5.57 -12.29
CA ARG A 168 17.77 6.07 -12.87
C ARG A 168 18.89 5.04 -12.77
N ASP A 169 19.03 4.42 -11.60
CA ASP A 169 20.16 3.52 -11.32
C ASP A 169 19.89 2.11 -11.89
N PHE A 170 18.62 1.70 -12.03
CA PHE A 170 18.20 0.39 -12.53
C PHE A 170 17.12 0.51 -13.62
N PRO A 171 17.40 1.20 -14.73
CA PRO A 171 16.40 1.41 -15.80
C PRO A 171 15.94 0.09 -16.42
N GLU A 172 16.78 -0.95 -16.44
CA GLU A 172 16.45 -2.30 -16.92
C GLU A 172 15.37 -3.00 -16.08
N GLU A 173 15.18 -2.58 -14.83
CA GLU A 173 14.18 -3.13 -13.93
C GLU A 173 12.84 -2.34 -13.96
N ALA A 174 12.78 -1.23 -14.68
CA ALA A 174 11.56 -0.43 -14.80
C ALA A 174 10.33 -1.22 -15.29
N PRO A 175 10.46 -2.22 -16.21
CA PRO A 175 9.32 -3.04 -16.63
C PRO A 175 8.63 -3.80 -15.49
N LEU A 176 9.33 -4.11 -14.39
CA LEU A 176 8.75 -4.77 -13.21
C LEU A 176 7.59 -3.94 -12.61
N TYR A 177 7.76 -2.62 -12.55
CA TYR A 177 6.77 -1.73 -11.94
C TYR A 177 5.50 -1.56 -12.76
N ALA A 178 5.57 -1.79 -14.07
CA ALA A 178 4.44 -1.66 -15.00
C ALA A 178 3.58 -2.94 -15.10
N GLN A 179 4.01 -4.04 -14.49
CA GLN A 179 3.30 -5.30 -14.57
C GLN A 179 2.01 -5.27 -13.77
N THR A 180 0.92 -5.79 -14.37
CA THR A 180 -0.39 -5.88 -13.73
C THR A 180 -0.68 -7.28 -13.18
N GLN A 181 -0.01 -8.31 -13.70
CA GLN A 181 -0.18 -9.70 -13.29
C GLN A 181 1.12 -10.48 -13.45
N ALA A 182 1.39 -11.40 -12.53
CA ALA A 182 2.49 -12.37 -12.63
C ALA A 182 2.08 -13.71 -12.04
N THR A 183 2.77 -14.78 -12.43
CA THR A 183 2.58 -16.12 -11.84
C THR A 183 3.87 -16.57 -11.20
N ILE A 184 3.81 -16.87 -9.90
CA ILE A 184 4.92 -17.36 -9.08
C ILE A 184 4.55 -18.77 -8.65
N GLU A 185 5.32 -19.76 -9.11
CA GLU A 185 4.96 -21.16 -8.94
C GLU A 185 3.54 -21.43 -9.53
N LYS A 186 2.57 -21.74 -8.68
CA LYS A 186 1.16 -21.95 -9.06
C LYS A 186 0.24 -20.82 -8.59
N ILE A 187 0.81 -19.72 -8.09
CA ILE A 187 0.07 -18.59 -7.51
C ILE A 187 0.07 -17.46 -8.53
N THR A 188 -1.08 -17.10 -9.03
CA THR A 188 -1.25 -15.89 -9.83
C THR A 188 -1.49 -14.70 -8.90
N ILE A 189 -0.68 -13.67 -9.05
CA ILE A 189 -0.76 -12.42 -8.28
C ILE A 189 -1.09 -11.25 -9.19
N GLY A 190 -1.87 -10.31 -8.69
CA GLY A 190 -2.18 -9.05 -9.36
C GLY A 190 -1.55 -7.86 -8.62
N THR A 191 -1.46 -6.75 -9.33
CA THR A 191 -1.00 -5.48 -8.75
C THR A 191 -2.07 -4.81 -7.90
N HIS A 192 -1.65 -4.05 -6.87
CA HIS A 192 -2.53 -3.16 -6.10
C HIS A 192 -2.53 -1.72 -6.65
N ASN A 193 -1.80 -1.44 -7.72
CA ASN A 193 -1.67 -0.12 -8.31
C ASN A 193 -2.69 0.07 -9.45
N ALA A 194 -3.86 0.64 -9.11
CA ALA A 194 -4.91 0.90 -10.08
C ALA A 194 -4.53 1.96 -11.14
N LEU A 195 -3.48 2.76 -10.90
CA LEU A 195 -3.00 3.74 -11.88
C LEU A 195 -2.49 3.07 -13.16
N LEU A 196 -1.91 1.86 -13.05
CA LEU A 196 -1.37 1.11 -14.21
C LEU A 196 -2.43 0.78 -15.26
N THR A 197 -3.69 0.62 -14.85
CA THR A 197 -4.79 0.30 -15.76
C THR A 197 -5.74 1.47 -16.00
N GLY A 198 -5.72 2.48 -15.12
CA GLY A 198 -6.66 3.59 -15.13
C GLY A 198 -6.10 4.92 -15.63
N PHE A 199 -4.78 5.05 -15.82
CA PHE A 199 -4.15 6.32 -16.24
C PHE A 199 -3.26 6.12 -17.47
N PRO A 200 -3.49 6.87 -18.57
CA PRO A 200 -2.68 6.75 -19.77
C PRO A 200 -1.21 7.03 -19.53
N GLY A 201 -0.35 6.06 -19.84
CA GLY A 201 1.08 6.13 -19.63
C GLY A 201 1.53 5.76 -18.22
N GLY A 202 0.63 5.33 -17.32
CA GLY A 202 1.00 4.85 -15.99
C GLY A 202 1.93 3.63 -16.08
N ASP A 203 3.13 3.72 -15.48
CA ASP A 203 4.19 2.70 -15.59
C ASP A 203 4.88 2.36 -14.25
N GLY A 204 4.32 2.75 -13.13
CA GLY A 204 4.86 2.37 -11.80
C GLY A 204 4.18 3.11 -10.64
N ILE A 205 4.66 2.99 -9.39
CA ILE A 205 5.77 2.16 -8.91
C ILE A 205 5.25 1.27 -7.76
N LYS A 206 4.76 1.86 -6.65
CA LYS A 206 4.40 1.10 -5.43
C LYS A 206 3.27 1.76 -4.65
N THR A 207 2.39 0.92 -4.09
CA THR A 207 1.33 1.32 -3.16
C THR A 207 1.69 0.94 -1.73
N GLY A 208 1.13 1.68 -0.76
CA GLY A 208 1.24 1.37 0.66
C GLY A 208 -0.08 1.64 1.37
N TYR A 209 -0.33 0.90 2.44
CA TYR A 209 -1.44 1.12 3.35
C TYR A 209 -1.17 0.49 4.72
N THR A 210 -1.39 1.25 5.74
CA THR A 210 -1.64 0.80 7.10
C THR A 210 -2.71 1.71 7.72
N CYS A 211 -3.32 1.29 8.83
CA CYS A 211 -4.27 2.15 9.53
C CYS A 211 -3.65 3.53 9.85
N ALA A 212 -2.42 3.54 10.37
CA ALA A 212 -1.74 4.78 10.78
C ALA A 212 -1.29 5.65 9.60
N SER A 213 -0.90 5.05 8.48
CA SER A 213 -0.42 5.80 7.31
C SER A 213 -1.54 6.31 6.41
N GLY A 214 -2.74 5.72 6.44
CA GLY A 214 -3.68 5.88 5.34
C GLY A 214 -3.13 5.25 4.04
N TYR A 215 -3.70 5.65 2.91
CA TYR A 215 -3.36 5.10 1.58
C TYR A 215 -2.24 5.92 0.93
N ASN A 216 -1.11 5.28 0.68
CA ASN A 216 0.09 5.85 0.07
C ASN A 216 0.29 5.33 -1.36
N LEU A 217 0.92 6.14 -2.22
CA LEU A 217 1.30 5.77 -3.58
C LEU A 217 2.55 6.55 -4.00
N VAL A 218 3.53 5.85 -4.51
CA VAL A 218 4.51 6.41 -5.43
C VAL A 218 4.14 5.94 -6.83
N ALA A 219 3.83 6.87 -7.69
CA ALA A 219 3.41 6.63 -9.06
C ALA A 219 4.44 7.18 -10.05
N SER A 220 4.53 6.55 -11.21
CA SER A 220 5.17 7.15 -12.39
C SER A 220 4.28 7.00 -13.62
N ALA A 221 4.45 7.92 -14.55
CA ALA A 221 3.79 7.87 -15.84
C ALA A 221 4.69 8.49 -16.91
N THR A 222 4.67 7.88 -18.11
CA THR A 222 5.44 8.34 -19.27
C THR A 222 4.51 8.70 -20.43
N ARG A 223 4.66 9.90 -20.98
CA ARG A 223 3.95 10.36 -22.18
C ARG A 223 4.91 11.14 -23.08
N ASN A 224 4.90 10.81 -24.36
CA ASN A 224 5.75 11.49 -25.36
C ASN A 224 7.23 11.56 -24.95
N GLY A 225 7.76 10.49 -24.37
CA GLY A 225 9.14 10.39 -23.91
C GLY A 225 9.43 11.13 -22.60
N ARG A 226 8.47 11.83 -22.00
CA ARG A 226 8.62 12.50 -20.71
C ARG A 226 8.02 11.65 -19.58
N ARG A 227 8.78 11.40 -18.51
CA ARG A 227 8.32 10.69 -17.32
C ARG A 227 8.14 11.67 -16.16
N LEU A 228 7.01 11.56 -15.49
CA LEU A 228 6.75 12.24 -14.22
C LEU A 228 6.65 11.23 -13.08
N ILE A 229 7.08 11.65 -11.90
CA ILE A 229 6.91 10.90 -10.66
C ILE A 229 5.95 11.68 -9.76
N ALA A 230 4.99 10.97 -9.14
CA ALA A 230 4.08 11.51 -8.15
C ALA A 230 4.17 10.70 -6.85
N VAL A 231 4.30 11.38 -5.73
CA VAL A 231 4.22 10.80 -4.38
C VAL A 231 2.97 11.34 -3.71
N ILE A 232 2.11 10.45 -3.23
CA ILE A 232 0.89 10.76 -2.49
C ILE A 232 0.91 9.96 -1.20
N LEU A 233 0.86 10.62 -0.05
CA LEU A 233 0.84 9.97 1.25
C LEU A 233 -0.43 10.37 2.00
N GLY A 234 -1.05 9.43 2.70
CA GLY A 234 -2.08 9.71 3.70
C GLY A 234 -3.51 9.84 3.22
N GLU A 235 -3.82 9.40 2.02
CA GLU A 235 -5.18 9.47 1.51
C GLU A 235 -6.17 8.58 2.29
N SER A 236 -7.43 8.99 2.29
CA SER A 236 -8.51 8.34 3.03
C SER A 236 -8.97 7.01 2.42
N SER A 237 -8.71 6.81 1.13
CA SER A 237 -9.10 5.59 0.42
C SER A 237 -8.18 5.28 -0.77
N SER A 238 -8.21 4.04 -1.25
CA SER A 238 -7.49 3.63 -2.46
C SER A 238 -7.93 4.43 -3.70
N ASN A 239 -9.22 4.73 -3.79
CA ASN A 239 -9.77 5.52 -4.92
C ASN A 239 -9.33 6.98 -4.84
N ALA A 240 -9.39 7.61 -3.66
CA ALA A 240 -8.94 8.99 -3.45
C ALA A 240 -7.45 9.13 -3.80
N ARG A 241 -6.61 8.23 -3.32
CA ARG A 241 -5.18 8.16 -3.63
C ARG A 241 -4.91 8.09 -5.14
N THR A 242 -5.61 7.19 -5.84
CA THR A 242 -5.42 7.00 -7.28
C THR A 242 -5.93 8.21 -8.06
N ALA A 243 -7.09 8.76 -7.70
CA ALA A 243 -7.66 9.94 -8.33
C ALA A 243 -6.78 11.17 -8.14
N ARG A 244 -6.23 11.40 -6.92
CA ARG A 244 -5.32 12.51 -6.66
C ARG A 244 -4.03 12.38 -7.46
N ALA A 245 -3.41 11.19 -7.48
CA ALA A 245 -2.22 10.95 -8.29
C ALA A 245 -2.46 11.22 -9.78
N ALA A 246 -3.58 10.71 -10.33
CA ALA A 246 -3.95 10.93 -11.72
C ALA A 246 -4.17 12.42 -12.04
N ALA A 247 -4.89 13.14 -11.19
CA ALA A 247 -5.13 14.58 -11.38
C ALA A 247 -3.84 15.41 -11.35
N LEU A 248 -2.94 15.12 -10.40
CA LEU A 248 -1.68 15.82 -10.26
C LEU A 248 -0.71 15.50 -11.40
N LEU A 249 -0.61 14.22 -11.84
CA LEU A 249 0.17 13.85 -13.02
C LEU A 249 -0.37 14.49 -14.29
N GLU A 250 -1.70 14.50 -14.49
CA GLU A 250 -2.33 15.15 -15.64
C GLU A 250 -2.00 16.64 -15.67
N ASN A 251 -2.11 17.32 -14.52
CA ASN A 251 -1.72 18.73 -14.40
C ASN A 251 -0.22 18.93 -14.68
N GLY A 252 0.63 18.05 -14.17
CA GLY A 252 2.09 18.09 -14.41
C GLY A 252 2.46 17.94 -15.88
N PHE A 253 1.74 17.10 -16.65
CA PHE A 253 1.96 16.97 -18.11
C PHE A 253 1.54 18.23 -18.87
N ARG A 254 0.51 18.94 -18.39
CA ARG A 254 0.01 20.18 -19.04
C ARG A 254 0.85 21.42 -18.71
N THR A 255 1.53 21.46 -17.56
CA THR A 255 2.16 22.69 -17.04
C THR A 255 3.61 22.92 -17.49
N ARG A 256 4.14 22.11 -18.41
CA ARG A 256 5.57 22.18 -18.80
C ARG A 256 6.00 23.51 -19.43
N GLU A 257 5.16 24.14 -20.25
CA GLU A 257 5.63 25.12 -21.24
C GLU A 257 6.07 26.48 -20.67
N TRP A 258 5.50 26.93 -19.55
CA TRP A 258 5.83 28.25 -19.02
C TRP A 258 6.78 28.22 -17.81
N LYS A 259 6.84 27.10 -17.05
CA LYS A 259 7.70 26.98 -15.86
C LYS A 259 9.19 26.84 -16.22
N SER A 260 9.54 26.43 -17.43
CA SER A 260 10.93 26.32 -17.89
C SER A 260 11.65 27.68 -18.03
N ALA A 261 10.92 28.79 -17.97
CA ALA A 261 11.48 30.13 -18.03
C ALA A 261 11.98 30.70 -16.69
N PHE A 262 11.77 29.99 -15.57
CA PHE A 262 12.14 30.43 -14.22
C PHE A 262 13.19 29.51 -13.59
N PRO A 263 13.96 30.01 -12.57
CA PRO A 263 14.84 29.16 -11.79
C PRO A 263 14.07 27.96 -11.21
N ILE A 264 14.55 26.76 -11.54
CA ILE A 264 13.85 25.50 -11.22
C ILE A 264 14.33 25.00 -9.88
N ALA A 265 13.44 24.86 -8.91
CA ALA A 265 13.72 24.11 -7.70
C ALA A 265 13.52 22.61 -7.98
N ARG A 266 14.54 21.82 -7.70
CA ARG A 266 14.56 20.36 -7.84
C ARG A 266 14.12 19.70 -6.55
N VAL A 267 13.72 18.42 -6.63
CA VAL A 267 13.27 17.66 -5.48
C VAL A 267 14.29 17.69 -4.33
N GLU A 268 15.59 17.65 -4.62
CA GLU A 268 16.65 17.64 -3.65
C GLU A 268 16.82 18.98 -2.90
N ASN A 269 16.49 20.10 -3.54
CA ASN A 269 16.71 21.44 -3.01
C ASN A 269 15.47 22.34 -3.00
N TYR A 270 14.28 21.77 -3.20
CA TYR A 270 13.04 22.52 -3.07
C TYR A 270 12.93 23.10 -1.66
N PRO A 271 12.59 24.39 -1.50
CA PRO A 271 12.48 25.01 -0.20
C PRO A 271 11.58 24.21 0.74
N SER A 272 12.06 24.00 1.98
CA SER A 272 11.30 23.31 3.03
C SER A 272 10.93 24.31 4.10
N GLU A 273 9.71 24.22 4.62
CA GLU A 273 9.30 24.94 5.82
C GLU A 273 9.68 24.19 7.10
N VAL A 274 10.07 22.92 6.98
CA VAL A 274 10.48 22.10 8.12
C VAL A 274 11.94 22.39 8.45
N VAL A 275 12.16 23.07 9.57
CA VAL A 275 13.49 23.37 10.09
C VAL A 275 13.91 22.24 11.03
N GLY A 276 14.89 21.46 10.61
CA GLY A 276 15.54 20.45 11.45
C GLY A 276 15.70 19.10 10.73
N ALA A 277 16.89 18.51 10.85
CA ALA A 277 17.12 17.11 10.48
C ALA A 277 16.67 16.24 11.66
N GLY A 278 15.58 15.50 11.50
CA GLY A 278 15.12 14.57 12.52
C GLY A 278 14.21 13.50 11.94
N PHE A 279 14.37 12.29 12.47
CA PHE A 279 13.49 11.16 12.14
C PHE A 279 12.32 11.03 13.13
N GLU A 280 12.06 12.07 13.92
CA GLU A 280 11.00 11.98 14.92
C GLU A 280 9.63 12.10 14.28
N PRO A 281 8.75 11.12 14.52
CA PRO A 281 7.39 11.20 14.03
C PRO A 281 6.67 12.39 14.68
N ASP A 282 5.86 13.09 13.88
CA ASP A 282 4.96 14.13 14.37
C ASP A 282 4.05 13.57 15.48
N PRO A 283 3.74 14.33 16.55
CA PRO A 283 2.85 13.91 17.62
C PRO A 283 1.49 13.37 17.11
N LEU A 284 0.93 13.97 16.06
CA LEU A 284 -0.31 13.48 15.43
C LEU A 284 -0.14 12.12 14.76
N MET A 285 1.04 11.86 14.18
CA MET A 285 1.36 10.53 13.65
C MET A 285 1.41 9.48 14.76
N VAL A 286 2.07 9.80 15.88
CA VAL A 286 2.17 8.93 17.04
C VAL A 286 0.78 8.63 17.62
N GLU A 287 -0.08 9.65 17.72
CA GLU A 287 -1.48 9.48 18.14
C GLU A 287 -2.26 8.54 17.22
N ARG A 288 -2.19 8.75 15.90
CA ARG A 288 -2.78 7.84 14.89
C ARG A 288 -2.26 6.41 15.04
N PHE A 289 -0.95 6.25 15.23
CA PHE A 289 -0.35 4.94 15.44
C PHE A 289 -0.91 4.24 16.68
N ARG A 290 -1.04 4.95 17.79
CA ARG A 290 -1.60 4.43 19.05
C ARG A 290 -3.09 4.10 18.91
N ALA A 291 -3.87 4.96 18.26
CA ALA A 291 -5.28 4.73 17.98
C ALA A 291 -5.50 3.47 17.14
N CYS A 292 -4.63 3.21 16.16
CA CYS A 292 -4.70 2.01 15.32
C CYS A 292 -4.27 0.71 16.03
N LYS A 293 -3.58 0.80 17.17
CA LYS A 293 -3.24 -0.36 18.02
C LYS A 293 -4.28 -0.63 19.10
N ALA A 294 -5.13 0.35 19.41
CA ALA A 294 -6.19 0.17 20.40
C ALA A 294 -7.18 -0.91 19.93
N PRO A 295 -7.70 -1.76 20.83
CA PRO A 295 -8.79 -2.64 20.49
C PRO A 295 -10.02 -1.81 20.03
N PRO A 296 -10.86 -2.33 19.13
CA PRO A 296 -12.06 -1.62 18.73
C PRO A 296 -12.89 -1.27 19.98
N PRO A 297 -13.53 -0.08 20.03
CA PRO A 297 -14.39 0.27 21.14
C PRO A 297 -15.46 -0.82 21.31
N PRO A 298 -15.86 -1.13 22.56
CA PRO A 298 -16.94 -2.07 22.79
C PRO A 298 -18.18 -1.60 22.02
N PRO A 299 -18.96 -2.53 21.47
CA PRO A 299 -20.21 -2.18 20.81
C PRO A 299 -21.04 -1.32 21.76
N PRO A 300 -21.74 -0.29 21.26
CA PRO A 300 -22.59 0.55 22.12
C PRO A 300 -23.52 -0.36 22.90
N GLU A 301 -23.47 -0.27 24.25
CA GLU A 301 -24.42 -0.97 25.09
C GLU A 301 -25.81 -0.59 24.61
N THR A 302 -26.52 -1.58 24.10
CA THR A 302 -27.96 -1.39 23.87
C THR A 302 -28.56 -1.06 25.22
N VAL A 303 -28.91 0.22 25.43
CA VAL A 303 -29.69 0.65 26.57
C VAL A 303 -31.01 -0.12 26.48
N ALA A 304 -31.08 -1.23 27.19
CA ALA A 304 -32.32 -1.95 27.38
C ALA A 304 -33.23 -0.98 28.09
N ALA A 305 -34.18 -0.42 27.34
CA ALA A 305 -35.26 0.37 27.89
C ALA A 305 -35.98 -0.53 28.94
N ASN A 306 -35.79 -0.22 30.20
CA ASN A 306 -36.58 -0.75 31.28
C ASN A 306 -38.03 -0.29 31.05
N ALA A 307 -38.81 -1.07 30.31
CA ALA A 307 -40.25 -1.00 30.33
C ALA A 307 -40.72 -1.80 31.56
N ALA A 308 -41.16 -1.10 32.56
CA ALA A 308 -41.83 -1.66 33.71
C ALA A 308 -43.01 -2.55 33.28
N PRO A 309 -43.32 -3.64 33.97
CA PRO A 309 -44.47 -4.46 33.68
C PRO A 309 -45.73 -3.81 34.22
N ALA A 310 -46.67 -3.48 33.35
CA ALA A 310 -48.05 -3.21 33.74
C ALA A 310 -48.74 -4.56 33.96
N ALA A 311 -49.25 -4.71 35.20
CA ALA A 311 -50.05 -5.85 35.60
C ALA A 311 -51.48 -5.77 35.00
N ALA A 312 -52.03 -6.91 34.74
CA ALA A 312 -53.37 -7.37 35.14
C ALA A 312 -54.08 -8.27 34.11
N ASP A 313 -54.34 -9.49 34.57
CA ASP A 313 -55.56 -10.29 34.49
C ASP A 313 -56.31 -10.45 33.16
N ALA A 314 -56.36 -11.69 32.70
CA ALA A 314 -57.57 -12.52 32.55
C ALA A 314 -57.30 -13.76 31.65
N LYS A 315 -57.45 -14.94 32.23
CA LYS A 315 -57.85 -16.17 31.50
C LYS A 315 -59.36 -16.08 31.17
N PRO A 316 -59.93 -16.80 30.17
CA PRO A 316 -59.97 -18.28 30.19
C PRO A 316 -59.95 -18.99 28.81
N ASP A 317 -59.58 -20.27 28.89
CA ASP A 317 -60.04 -21.49 28.20
C ASP A 317 -60.60 -21.46 26.75
N ALA A 318 -60.08 -22.28 25.89
CA ALA A 318 -60.63 -23.56 25.42
C ALA A 318 -60.05 -24.08 24.10
N LYS A 319 -59.47 -25.27 24.21
CA LYS A 319 -59.59 -26.49 23.33
C LYS A 319 -59.52 -26.43 21.82
N SER A 320 -58.58 -27.29 21.35
CA SER A 320 -58.66 -28.26 20.22
C SER A 320 -58.61 -27.65 18.80
N VAL A 321 -57.77 -28.19 17.92
CA VAL A 321 -57.86 -29.46 17.21
C VAL A 321 -56.57 -29.70 16.39
N VAL A 322 -56.09 -30.90 16.50
CA VAL A 322 -55.06 -31.55 15.70
C VAL A 322 -55.48 -31.70 14.26
N LYS A 323 -54.58 -31.45 13.30
CA LYS A 323 -54.58 -32.27 12.07
C LYS A 323 -53.16 -32.36 11.47
N LYS A 324 -52.61 -33.54 11.57
CA LYS A 324 -51.54 -34.10 10.73
C LYS A 324 -52.02 -34.23 9.30
N VAL A 325 -51.19 -33.93 8.32
CA VAL A 325 -51.18 -34.65 7.06
C VAL A 325 -49.71 -34.83 6.61
N SER A 326 -49.43 -36.08 6.34
CA SER A 326 -48.18 -36.71 5.98
C SER A 326 -47.86 -36.56 4.50
N ALA A 327 -46.58 -36.51 4.22
CA ALA A 327 -45.77 -37.16 3.15
C ALA A 327 -46.39 -37.46 1.80
N THR A 328 -45.67 -37.13 0.72
CA THR A 328 -45.38 -38.13 -0.32
C THR A 328 -44.07 -37.79 -1.05
N LYS A 329 -43.23 -38.82 -1.16
CA LYS A 329 -42.06 -38.95 -2.02
C LYS A 329 -42.50 -39.11 -3.49
N SER A 330 -41.74 -38.57 -4.42
CA SER A 330 -41.66 -39.12 -5.75
C SER A 330 -40.27 -38.90 -6.35
N SER A 331 -39.64 -39.99 -6.65
CA SER A 331 -38.42 -40.30 -7.37
C SER A 331 -38.62 -40.08 -8.89
N GLY A 332 -37.58 -39.64 -9.55
CA GLY A 332 -37.52 -39.62 -11.02
C GLY A 332 -36.09 -39.64 -11.54
N LYS A 333 -35.51 -40.82 -11.64
CA LYS A 333 -34.34 -41.15 -12.47
C LYS A 333 -34.67 -40.96 -13.95
N LYS A 334 -33.84 -40.29 -14.71
CA LYS A 334 -33.66 -40.58 -16.15
C LYS A 334 -32.21 -40.39 -16.58
N THR A 335 -31.58 -41.51 -16.83
CA THR A 335 -30.38 -41.74 -17.64
C THR A 335 -30.68 -41.56 -19.13
N VAL A 336 -29.83 -40.93 -19.90
CA VAL A 336 -29.60 -41.26 -21.33
C VAL A 336 -28.22 -40.76 -21.79
N LYS A 337 -27.37 -41.72 -22.03
CA LYS A 337 -26.52 -42.09 -23.19
C LYS A 337 -25.48 -41.07 -23.76
N LYS A 338 -24.23 -41.58 -23.68
CA LYS A 338 -23.06 -41.33 -24.54
C LYS A 338 -23.38 -41.29 -26.05
N LYS A 339 -22.74 -40.38 -26.78
CA LYS A 339 -22.36 -40.60 -28.17
C LYS A 339 -20.92 -40.11 -28.42
N LYS A 340 -20.05 -41.06 -28.74
CA LYS A 340 -18.73 -40.91 -29.38
C LYS A 340 -18.93 -40.61 -30.87
N ARG A 341 -18.12 -39.75 -31.47
CA ARG A 341 -17.62 -39.83 -32.86
C ARG A 341 -16.50 -38.78 -33.03
N ARG A 342 -15.25 -39.23 -33.13
CA ARG A 342 -14.39 -39.51 -34.31
C ARG A 342 -13.90 -38.22 -35.00
N GLN A 343 -12.57 -38.08 -34.93
CA GLN A 343 -11.71 -37.33 -35.89
C GLN A 343 -11.86 -37.92 -37.31
N PRO A 344 -11.46 -37.22 -38.39
CA PRO A 344 -10.08 -37.24 -38.81
C PRO A 344 -9.56 -35.89 -39.37
N ILE A 345 -8.21 -35.65 -39.22
CA ILE A 345 -7.17 -35.62 -40.28
C ILE A 345 -7.45 -34.62 -41.41
N ASP A 346 -6.73 -33.50 -41.39
CA ASP A 346 -5.67 -33.14 -42.35
C ASP A 346 -4.84 -31.98 -41.78
#